data_24fbbf09f706483fcae590ec0a749bf4
#
_entry.id   24fbbf09f706483fcae590ec0a749bf4
#
_cell.length_a   1.000
_cell.length_b   1.000
_cell.length_c   1.000
_cell.angle_alpha   90.00
_cell.angle_beta   90.00
_cell.angle_gamma   90.00
#
_symmetry.space_group_name_H-M   'P 1'
#
loop_
_entity.id
_entity.type
_entity.pdbx_description
1 polymer ?
#
loop_
_entity_poly.entity_id
_entity_poly.type
_entity_poly.pdbx_seq_one_letter_code
_entity_poly.pdbx_strand_id
1 'polypeptide(L)'
;HFEDLGDLKSLLKEVGLPVNSMNIRMGSSFGCAAIPDRQHIAQHDIREAARLAQEIEAKALHILSGLSEETPAAFATFVENLEYALDHSTLNIVIEPVCEEQLPGYFLRTLEQTGQVLDAVNNPRLKIMFDCYHVFTQSGDLLEHFSRYVDKIGHIQIAAAEQRAEPF
;
A
#
# COMPACT_ATOMS: atom_id res chain seq x y z
N HIS A 1 11.44 15.81 2.63
CA HIS A 1 11.77 15.33 3.98
C HIS A 1 11.37 16.42 4.97
N PHE A 2 10.39 16.15 5.81
CA PHE A 2 10.13 16.99 6.97
C PHE A 2 11.12 16.53 8.06
N GLU A 3 11.99 17.43 8.48
CA GLU A 3 12.97 17.15 9.54
C GLU A 3 12.30 17.19 10.92
N ASP A 4 11.15 17.87 11.02
CA ASP A 4 10.34 17.95 12.22
C ASP A 4 8.86 17.59 11.95
N LEU A 5 8.34 16.66 12.74
CA LEU A 5 6.93 16.28 12.69
C LEU A 5 6.00 17.42 13.13
N GLY A 6 6.48 18.31 14.00
CA GLY A 6 5.75 19.51 14.44
C GLY A 6 5.48 20.47 13.29
N ASP A 7 6.47 20.65 12.42
CA ASP A 7 6.34 21.50 11.24
C ASP A 7 5.31 20.92 10.25
N LEU A 8 5.35 19.59 10.03
CA LEU A 8 4.37 18.92 9.18
C LEU A 8 2.94 19.09 9.72
N LYS A 9 2.72 18.85 11.02
CA LYS A 9 1.40 19.02 11.65
C LYS A 9 0.88 20.45 11.53
N SER A 10 1.75 21.42 11.73
CA SER A 10 1.41 22.85 11.63
C SER A 10 1.00 23.19 10.20
N LEU A 11 1.75 22.72 9.21
CA LEU A 11 1.45 22.93 7.80
C LEU A 11 0.14 22.27 7.37
N LEU A 12 -0.09 21.01 7.76
CA LEU A 12 -1.34 20.29 7.45
C LEU A 12 -2.56 21.02 8.02
N LYS A 13 -2.44 21.57 9.22
CA LYS A 13 -3.49 22.38 9.85
C LYS A 13 -3.71 23.71 9.11
N GLU A 14 -2.65 24.36 8.69
CA GLU A 14 -2.72 25.63 7.96
C GLU A 14 -3.38 25.46 6.59
N VAL A 15 -2.99 24.43 5.82
CA VAL A 15 -3.55 24.19 4.48
C VAL A 15 -4.91 23.52 4.50
N GLY A 16 -5.31 22.91 5.62
CA GLY A 16 -6.60 22.24 5.78
C GLY A 16 -6.78 20.98 4.93
N LEU A 17 -5.68 20.37 4.47
CA LEU A 17 -5.74 19.15 3.66
C LEU A 17 -5.68 17.88 4.52
N PRO A 18 -6.61 16.91 4.31
CA PRO A 18 -6.55 15.64 5.00
C PRO A 18 -5.42 14.77 4.44
N VAL A 19 -4.78 13.99 5.30
CA VAL A 19 -3.85 12.93 4.89
C VAL A 19 -4.64 11.65 4.62
N ASN A 20 -4.76 11.25 3.37
CA ASN A 20 -5.53 10.05 3.00
C ASN A 20 -4.80 8.75 3.31
N SER A 21 -3.50 8.68 3.03
CA SER A 21 -2.69 7.52 3.37
C SER A 21 -1.24 7.93 3.63
N MET A 22 -0.54 7.07 4.36
CA MET A 22 0.88 7.19 4.60
C MET A 22 1.57 5.85 4.29
N ASN A 23 2.67 5.88 3.56
CA ASN A 23 3.46 4.69 3.29
C ASN A 23 4.32 4.32 4.51
N ILE A 24 4.55 3.01 4.72
CA ILE A 24 5.69 2.56 5.51
C ILE A 24 6.99 2.99 4.80
N ARG A 25 8.14 2.82 5.45
CA ARG A 25 9.44 3.15 4.85
C ARG A 25 9.64 2.39 3.52
N MET A 26 9.91 3.13 2.44
CA MET A 26 10.20 2.55 1.14
C MET A 26 11.57 1.85 1.10
N GLY A 27 12.60 2.53 1.59
CA GLY A 27 13.98 2.04 1.47
C GLY A 27 14.41 1.81 0.01
N SER A 28 15.45 1.01 -0.19
CA SER A 28 15.95 0.64 -1.53
C SER A 28 15.17 -0.49 -2.20
N SER A 29 14.32 -1.20 -1.44
CA SER A 29 13.52 -2.33 -1.92
C SER A 29 12.03 -2.00 -2.07
N PHE A 30 11.65 -0.73 -2.00
CA PHE A 30 10.25 -0.29 -2.06
C PHE A 30 9.36 -1.01 -1.03
N GLY A 31 9.81 -0.99 0.24
CA GLY A 31 9.25 -1.78 1.31
C GLY A 31 9.95 -3.12 1.48
N CYS A 32 9.53 -3.91 2.45
CA CYS A 32 10.08 -5.25 2.69
C CYS A 32 9.08 -6.21 3.36
N ALA A 33 7.79 -5.92 3.27
CA ALA A 33 6.80 -6.71 4.00
C ALA A 33 6.61 -8.14 3.44
N ALA A 34 6.99 -8.40 2.18
CA ALA A 34 6.98 -9.73 1.58
C ALA A 34 8.38 -10.38 1.49
N ILE A 35 9.41 -9.81 2.15
CA ILE A 35 10.77 -10.35 2.11
C ILE A 35 11.00 -11.17 3.38
N PRO A 36 11.11 -12.53 3.31
CA PRO A 36 11.15 -13.40 4.49
C PRO A 36 12.25 -13.04 5.49
N ASP A 37 13.46 -12.79 5.01
CA ASP A 37 14.61 -12.48 5.86
C ASP A 37 14.59 -11.07 6.47
N ARG A 38 13.57 -10.25 6.12
CA ARG A 38 13.43 -8.86 6.59
C ARG A 38 12.18 -8.61 7.42
N GLN A 39 11.50 -9.64 7.89
CA GLN A 39 10.26 -9.51 8.66
C GLN A 39 10.40 -8.57 9.87
N HIS A 40 11.50 -8.67 10.62
CA HIS A 40 11.75 -7.80 11.77
C HIS A 40 11.91 -6.32 11.40
N ILE A 41 12.46 -6.03 10.20
CA ILE A 41 12.57 -4.66 9.66
C ILE A 41 11.18 -4.17 9.25
N ALA A 42 10.41 -5.00 8.53
CA ALA A 42 9.05 -4.67 8.13
C ALA A 42 8.17 -4.32 9.34
N GLN A 43 8.20 -5.13 10.38
CA GLN A 43 7.44 -4.90 11.60
C GLN A 43 7.89 -3.63 12.35
N HIS A 44 9.18 -3.34 12.37
CA HIS A 44 9.67 -2.07 12.90
C HIS A 44 9.13 -0.88 12.10
N ASP A 45 9.24 -0.91 10.78
CA ASP A 45 8.78 0.17 9.90
C ASP A 45 7.26 0.35 9.95
N ILE A 46 6.50 -0.75 10.12
CA ILE A 46 5.05 -0.71 10.33
C ILE A 46 4.70 0.03 11.63
N ARG A 47 5.34 -0.31 12.76
CA ARG A 47 5.08 0.37 14.04
C ARG A 47 5.39 1.86 13.98
N GLU A 48 6.55 2.22 13.44
CA GLU A 48 6.94 3.63 13.31
C GLU A 48 5.97 4.40 12.41
N ALA A 49 5.61 3.83 11.25
CA ALA A 49 4.67 4.46 10.36
C ALA A 49 3.26 4.56 10.95
N ALA A 50 2.79 3.53 11.67
CA ALA A 50 1.49 3.57 12.34
C ALA A 50 1.43 4.67 13.41
N ARG A 51 2.50 4.82 14.20
CA ARG A 51 2.62 5.91 15.19
C ARG A 51 2.55 7.29 14.52
N LEU A 52 3.36 7.49 13.47
CA LEU A 52 3.40 8.76 12.74
C LEU A 52 2.07 9.06 12.03
N ALA A 53 1.46 8.05 11.40
CA ALA A 53 0.18 8.17 10.73
C ALA A 53 -0.94 8.60 11.70
N GLN A 54 -0.94 8.06 12.90
CA GLN A 54 -1.87 8.45 13.96
C GLN A 54 -1.67 9.92 14.39
N GLU A 55 -0.42 10.36 14.50
CA GLU A 55 -0.09 11.74 14.89
C GLU A 55 -0.49 12.78 13.84
N ILE A 56 -0.48 12.44 12.56
CA ILE A 56 -0.92 13.32 11.46
C ILE A 56 -2.35 13.05 10.99
N GLU A 57 -3.10 12.25 11.75
CA GLU A 57 -4.49 11.89 11.47
C GLU A 57 -4.69 11.30 10.05
N ALA A 58 -3.73 10.50 9.58
CA ALA A 58 -3.87 9.77 8.33
C ALA A 58 -5.01 8.74 8.41
N LYS A 59 -5.75 8.54 7.31
CA LYS A 59 -6.90 7.64 7.28
C LYS A 59 -6.51 6.18 7.05
N ALA A 60 -5.36 5.94 6.42
CA ALA A 60 -4.87 4.62 6.08
C ALA A 60 -3.34 4.54 6.15
N LEU A 61 -2.84 3.32 6.37
CA LEU A 61 -1.44 2.96 6.28
C LEU A 61 -1.21 2.05 5.08
N HIS A 62 -0.34 2.44 4.15
CA HIS A 62 0.02 1.65 2.99
C HIS A 62 1.22 0.77 3.30
N ILE A 63 1.01 -0.55 3.23
CA ILE A 63 2.05 -1.55 3.46
C ILE A 63 2.67 -1.95 2.12
N LEU A 64 3.93 -1.59 1.94
CA LEU A 64 4.71 -1.86 0.74
C LEU A 64 5.31 -3.27 0.81
N SER A 65 4.99 -4.13 -0.16
CA SER A 65 5.44 -5.52 -0.19
C SER A 65 6.95 -5.67 -0.36
N GLY A 66 7.54 -4.82 -1.19
CA GLY A 66 8.96 -4.88 -1.51
C GLY A 66 9.29 -5.71 -2.75
N LEU A 67 10.57 -5.66 -3.16
CA LEU A 67 11.10 -6.46 -4.26
C LEU A 67 11.36 -7.89 -3.74
N SER A 68 10.61 -8.86 -4.21
CA SER A 68 10.73 -10.27 -3.83
C SER A 68 10.16 -11.17 -4.92
N GLU A 69 10.75 -12.36 -5.07
CA GLU A 69 10.17 -13.40 -5.91
C GLU A 69 8.82 -13.88 -5.34
N GLU A 70 7.92 -14.26 -6.22
CA GLU A 70 6.63 -14.84 -5.85
C GLU A 70 6.82 -16.28 -5.39
N THR A 71 7.04 -16.47 -4.10
CA THR A 71 7.19 -17.78 -3.46
C THR A 71 6.17 -17.95 -2.34
N PRO A 72 5.85 -19.21 -1.95
CA PRO A 72 4.99 -19.46 -0.80
C PRO A 72 5.50 -18.81 0.50
N ALA A 73 6.83 -18.74 0.68
CA ALA A 73 7.44 -18.10 1.84
C ALA A 73 7.22 -16.58 1.83
N ALA A 74 7.42 -15.93 0.67
CA ALA A 74 7.16 -14.49 0.53
C ALA A 74 5.67 -14.15 0.74
N PHE A 75 4.77 -14.98 0.22
CA PHE A 75 3.33 -14.83 0.45
C PHE A 75 2.97 -14.94 1.94
N ALA A 76 3.44 -15.98 2.61
CA ALA A 76 3.21 -16.19 4.04
C ALA A 76 3.77 -15.01 4.86
N THR A 77 5.00 -14.58 4.57
CA THR A 77 5.63 -13.42 5.25
C THR A 77 4.81 -12.13 5.04
N PHE A 78 4.26 -11.92 3.83
CA PHE A 78 3.44 -10.74 3.58
C PHE A 78 2.15 -10.79 4.37
N VAL A 79 1.45 -11.93 4.39
CA VAL A 79 0.22 -12.13 5.19
C VAL A 79 0.50 -11.87 6.68
N GLU A 80 1.54 -12.48 7.25
CA GLU A 80 1.92 -12.28 8.66
C GLU A 80 2.21 -10.81 9.00
N ASN A 81 2.89 -10.08 8.11
CA ASN A 81 3.18 -8.66 8.31
C ASN A 81 1.92 -7.77 8.15
N LEU A 82 0.95 -8.15 7.34
CA LEU A 82 -0.35 -7.47 7.24
C LEU A 82 -1.20 -7.71 8.49
N GLU A 83 -1.24 -8.93 9.00
CA GLU A 83 -1.88 -9.25 10.29
C GLU A 83 -1.23 -8.45 11.41
N TYR A 84 0.11 -8.41 11.44
CA TYR A 84 0.85 -7.59 12.39
C TYR A 84 0.47 -6.11 12.31
N ALA A 85 0.34 -5.54 11.11
CA ALA A 85 -0.07 -4.15 10.91
C ALA A 85 -1.49 -3.90 11.43
N LEU A 86 -2.41 -4.84 11.22
CA LEU A 86 -3.79 -4.77 11.71
C LEU A 86 -3.88 -4.84 13.23
N ASP A 87 -3.01 -5.61 13.87
CA ASP A 87 -2.96 -5.75 15.34
C ASP A 87 -2.32 -4.53 16.02
N HIS A 88 -1.38 -3.85 15.33
CA HIS A 88 -0.62 -2.73 15.88
C HIS A 88 -1.08 -1.35 15.39
N SER A 89 -2.18 -1.29 14.62
CA SER A 89 -2.78 -0.05 14.13
C SER A 89 -4.30 -0.13 14.15
N THR A 90 -4.96 0.99 14.46
CA THR A 90 -6.41 1.16 14.32
C THR A 90 -6.83 1.67 12.94
N LEU A 91 -5.87 2.03 12.08
CA LEU A 91 -6.11 2.55 10.75
C LEU A 91 -6.56 1.44 9.79
N ASN A 92 -7.17 1.85 8.69
CA ASN A 92 -7.27 0.95 7.54
C ASN A 92 -5.87 0.67 7.00
N ILE A 93 -5.63 -0.57 6.60
CA ILE A 93 -4.41 -0.99 5.91
C ILE A 93 -4.74 -1.08 4.43
N VAL A 94 -3.90 -0.49 3.60
CA VAL A 94 -4.05 -0.58 2.14
C VAL A 94 -2.82 -1.23 1.53
N ILE A 95 -3.04 -2.03 0.48
CA ILE A 95 -2.00 -2.67 -0.32
C ILE A 95 -2.26 -2.39 -1.80
N GLU A 96 -1.21 -2.19 -2.56
CA GLU A 96 -1.27 -1.75 -3.94
C GLU A 96 -0.59 -2.76 -4.87
N PRO A 97 -1.30 -3.31 -5.87
CA PRO A 97 -0.65 -4.04 -6.96
C PRO A 97 0.05 -3.05 -7.90
N VAL A 98 1.36 -3.19 -8.06
CA VAL A 98 2.18 -2.34 -8.92
C VAL A 98 2.62 -3.13 -10.16
N CYS A 99 2.32 -2.62 -11.36
CA CYS A 99 2.64 -3.29 -12.61
C CYS A 99 4.15 -3.48 -12.82
N GLU A 100 4.52 -4.58 -13.48
CA GLU A 100 5.91 -4.97 -13.74
C GLU A 100 6.67 -3.91 -14.54
N GLU A 101 5.97 -3.20 -15.44
CA GLU A 101 6.56 -2.15 -16.27
C GLU A 101 7.05 -0.96 -15.44
N GLN A 102 6.34 -0.65 -14.34
CA GLN A 102 6.70 0.46 -13.46
C GLN A 102 7.75 0.05 -12.43
N LEU A 103 7.65 -1.16 -11.89
CA LEU A 103 8.53 -1.64 -10.83
C LEU A 103 8.83 -3.12 -10.98
N PRO A 104 9.82 -3.48 -11.83
CA PRO A 104 10.21 -4.86 -12.04
C PRO A 104 10.58 -5.58 -10.75
N GLY A 105 10.03 -6.78 -10.57
CA GLY A 105 10.29 -7.63 -9.40
C GLY A 105 9.59 -7.22 -8.12
N TYR A 106 8.65 -6.27 -8.15
CA TYR A 106 7.79 -5.98 -7.01
C TYR A 106 6.90 -7.18 -6.69
N PHE A 107 6.77 -7.55 -5.41
CA PHE A 107 6.08 -8.78 -5.04
C PHE A 107 4.58 -8.75 -5.40
N LEU A 108 3.86 -7.71 -4.97
CA LEU A 108 2.41 -7.59 -5.21
C LEU A 108 2.15 -6.92 -6.55
N ARG A 109 1.85 -7.70 -7.60
CA ARG A 109 1.79 -7.18 -8.97
C ARG A 109 0.39 -7.11 -9.56
N THR A 110 -0.51 -8.03 -9.18
CA THR A 110 -1.83 -8.15 -9.81
C THR A 110 -2.98 -8.04 -8.82
N LEU A 111 -4.17 -7.67 -9.31
CA LEU A 111 -5.39 -7.67 -8.51
C LEU A 111 -5.81 -9.08 -8.07
N GLU A 112 -5.54 -10.10 -8.88
CA GLU A 112 -5.79 -11.49 -8.53
C GLU A 112 -4.95 -11.92 -7.32
N GLN A 113 -3.65 -11.63 -7.35
CA GLN A 113 -2.76 -11.87 -6.22
C GLN A 113 -3.17 -11.06 -4.99
N THR A 114 -3.58 -9.80 -5.19
CA THR A 114 -4.11 -8.95 -4.12
C THR A 114 -5.36 -9.57 -3.50
N GLY A 115 -6.28 -10.08 -4.33
CA GLY A 115 -7.47 -10.80 -3.87
C GLY A 115 -7.15 -12.01 -3.00
N GLN A 116 -6.15 -12.81 -3.39
CA GLN A 116 -5.68 -13.95 -2.59
C GLN A 116 -5.11 -13.52 -1.23
N VAL A 117 -4.37 -12.42 -1.18
CA VAL A 117 -3.86 -11.84 0.08
C VAL A 117 -5.00 -11.37 0.97
N LEU A 118 -5.99 -10.64 0.41
CA LEU A 118 -7.15 -10.19 1.17
C LEU A 118 -7.94 -11.37 1.76
N ASP A 119 -8.14 -12.42 0.97
CA ASP A 119 -8.88 -13.62 1.40
C ASP A 119 -8.11 -14.40 2.48
N ALA A 120 -6.77 -14.45 2.40
CA ALA A 120 -5.92 -15.09 3.42
C ALA A 120 -5.96 -14.35 4.75
N VAL A 121 -5.84 -13.02 4.75
CA VAL A 121 -5.88 -12.18 5.97
C VAL A 121 -7.31 -12.07 6.52
N ASN A 122 -8.31 -12.05 5.65
CA ASN A 122 -9.74 -12.00 5.97
C ASN A 122 -10.13 -10.95 7.03
N ASN A 123 -9.66 -9.72 6.87
CA ASN A 123 -9.95 -8.63 7.79
C ASN A 123 -10.56 -7.42 7.04
N PRO A 124 -11.71 -6.87 7.47
CA PRO A 124 -12.41 -5.79 6.76
C PRO A 124 -11.63 -4.47 6.71
N ARG A 125 -10.62 -4.28 7.58
CA ARG A 125 -9.73 -3.11 7.56
C ARG A 125 -8.59 -3.23 6.54
N LEU A 126 -8.35 -4.42 5.96
CA LEU A 126 -7.42 -4.58 4.85
C LEU A 126 -8.15 -4.30 3.53
N LYS A 127 -7.65 -3.33 2.76
CA LYS A 127 -8.27 -2.83 1.55
C LYS A 127 -7.27 -2.69 0.41
N ILE A 128 -7.77 -2.59 -0.81
CA ILE A 128 -7.00 -2.32 -2.02
C ILE A 128 -6.77 -0.82 -2.15
N MET A 129 -5.53 -0.41 -2.40
CA MET A 129 -5.22 0.84 -3.05
C MET A 129 -5.27 0.58 -4.56
N PHE A 130 -6.32 1.07 -5.20
CA PHE A 130 -6.61 0.85 -6.61
C PHE A 130 -6.01 1.99 -7.43
N ASP A 131 -4.79 1.81 -7.95
CA ASP A 131 -4.19 2.75 -8.87
C ASP A 131 -4.61 2.42 -10.30
N CYS A 132 -5.40 3.32 -10.90
CA CYS A 132 -5.94 3.17 -12.24
C CYS A 132 -4.84 2.98 -13.31
N TYR A 133 -3.68 3.62 -13.12
CA TYR A 133 -2.55 3.46 -14.03
C TYR A 133 -2.02 2.03 -14.04
N HIS A 134 -1.75 1.47 -12.85
CA HIS A 134 -1.20 0.11 -12.74
C HIS A 134 -2.17 -0.93 -13.27
N VAL A 135 -3.46 -0.81 -12.92
CA VAL A 135 -4.49 -1.75 -13.38
C VAL A 135 -4.68 -1.65 -14.90
N PHE A 136 -4.77 -0.45 -15.44
CA PHE A 136 -4.92 -0.27 -16.89
C PHE A 136 -3.72 -0.77 -17.68
N THR A 137 -2.50 -0.51 -17.20
CA THR A 137 -1.26 -0.96 -17.86
C THR A 137 -1.20 -2.49 -17.93
N GLN A 138 -1.68 -3.19 -16.91
CA GLN A 138 -1.67 -4.67 -16.89
C GLN A 138 -2.76 -5.31 -17.72
N SER A 139 -3.98 -4.77 -17.68
CA SER A 139 -5.17 -5.46 -18.18
C SER A 139 -5.85 -4.77 -19.36
N GLY A 140 -5.69 -3.46 -19.48
CA GLY A 140 -6.44 -2.64 -20.45
C GLY A 140 -7.94 -2.46 -20.09
N ASP A 141 -8.49 -3.21 -19.14
CA ASP A 141 -9.90 -3.14 -18.74
C ASP A 141 -10.08 -2.68 -17.29
N LEU A 142 -10.02 -1.36 -17.13
CA LEU A 142 -10.16 -0.72 -15.84
C LEU A 142 -11.55 -0.93 -15.21
N LEU A 143 -12.61 -0.87 -16.02
CA LEU A 143 -13.99 -0.92 -15.51
C LEU A 143 -14.40 -2.31 -15.04
N GLU A 144 -13.98 -3.36 -15.74
CA GLU A 144 -14.19 -4.73 -15.30
C GLU A 144 -13.55 -4.98 -13.94
N HIS A 145 -12.26 -4.64 -13.82
CA HIS A 145 -11.53 -4.82 -12.57
C HIS A 145 -12.09 -3.96 -11.43
N PHE A 146 -12.43 -2.71 -11.70
CA PHE A 146 -13.08 -1.86 -10.71
C PHE A 146 -14.40 -2.48 -10.20
N SER A 147 -15.27 -2.90 -11.11
CA SER A 147 -16.56 -3.50 -10.75
C SER A 147 -16.40 -4.78 -9.93
N ARG A 148 -15.38 -5.59 -10.24
CA ARG A 148 -15.07 -6.85 -9.54
C ARG A 148 -14.58 -6.64 -8.11
N TYR A 149 -13.82 -5.57 -7.86
CA TYR A 149 -13.16 -5.35 -6.58
C TYR A 149 -13.71 -4.17 -5.78
N VAL A 150 -14.76 -3.49 -6.23
CA VAL A 150 -15.27 -2.23 -5.66
C VAL A 150 -15.51 -2.30 -4.14
N ASP A 151 -16.03 -3.38 -3.62
CA ASP A 151 -16.29 -3.56 -2.18
C ASP A 151 -15.01 -3.74 -1.35
N LYS A 152 -13.90 -4.11 -2.01
CA LYS A 152 -12.59 -4.33 -1.40
C LYS A 152 -11.67 -3.09 -1.54
N ILE A 153 -12.05 -2.08 -2.32
CA ILE A 153 -11.27 -0.86 -2.55
C ILE A 153 -11.41 0.09 -1.35
N GLY A 154 -10.29 0.57 -0.84
CA GLY A 154 -10.23 1.56 0.25
C GLY A 154 -9.63 2.90 -0.18
N HIS A 155 -8.90 2.93 -1.29
CA HIS A 155 -8.29 4.14 -1.85
C HIS A 155 -8.17 4.01 -3.36
N ILE A 156 -8.38 5.12 -4.09
CA ILE A 156 -8.23 5.18 -5.54
C ILE A 156 -7.18 6.21 -5.90
N GLN A 157 -6.28 5.85 -6.80
CA GLN A 157 -5.33 6.76 -7.43
C GLN A 157 -5.61 6.83 -8.92
N ILE A 158 -5.46 8.03 -9.50
CA ILE A 158 -5.75 8.29 -10.91
C ILE A 158 -4.54 8.97 -11.53
N ALA A 159 -4.09 8.42 -12.66
CA ALA A 159 -3.10 9.03 -13.53
C ALA A 159 -3.44 8.68 -14.99
N ALA A 160 -2.99 9.50 -15.93
CA ALA A 160 -3.10 9.17 -17.36
C ALA A 160 -2.24 7.94 -17.68
N ALA A 161 -2.73 7.11 -18.62
CA ALA A 161 -2.00 5.91 -19.06
C ALA A 161 -0.67 6.27 -19.75
N GLU A 162 -0.66 7.38 -20.47
CA GLU A 162 0.54 7.88 -21.12
C GLU A 162 1.44 8.61 -20.11
N GLN A 163 2.65 8.09 -19.92
CA GLN A 163 3.70 8.70 -19.08
C GLN A 163 3.29 8.95 -17.61
N ARG A 164 2.20 8.36 -17.14
CA ARG A 164 1.66 8.58 -15.79
C ARG A 164 1.46 10.07 -15.44
N ALA A 165 1.01 10.83 -16.45
CA ALA A 165 0.77 12.27 -16.35
C ALA A 165 -0.56 12.59 -15.61
N GLU A 166 -0.90 13.88 -15.52
CA GLU A 166 -2.20 14.31 -15.01
C GLU A 166 -3.32 13.77 -15.90
N PRO A 167 -4.40 13.25 -15.32
CA PRO A 167 -5.58 12.80 -16.07
C PRO A 167 -6.31 14.02 -16.67
N PHE A 168 -6.71 13.92 -17.94
CA PHE A 168 -7.47 14.94 -18.66
C PHE A 168 -8.92 14.50 -18.84
#